data_313e4fd7fcce93d33f0be0e6d249f258
#
_entry.id   313e4fd7fcce93d33f0be0e6d249f258
#
_cell.length_a   1.000
_cell.length_b   1.000
_cell.length_c   1.000
_cell.angle_alpha   90.00
_cell.angle_beta   90.00
_cell.angle_gamma   90.00
#
_symmetry.space_group_name_H-M   'P 1'
#
loop_
_entity.id
_entity.type
_entity.pdbx_description
1 polymer ?
#
loop_
_entity_poly.entity_id
_entity_poly.type
_entity_poly.pdbx_seq_one_letter_code
_entity_poly.pdbx_strand_id
1 'polypeptide(L)'
;PNMATTPTSTLVARRAHTQEPDAARAVAELAAELEAKDASGVLLFCSGEYALGPLGAAIARTIRVPVAACTAAGQLGPNGFEHGGITGLSLTSTDLEMRPHLLSPLTLGQSQAVSIAREQARRAAASRQSPEAVLA
;
A
#
# COMPACT_ATOMS: atom_id res chain seq x y z
N PRO A 1 -35.29 11.34 -23.12
CA PRO A 1 -33.94 10.94 -23.48
C PRO A 1 -33.23 10.32 -22.32
N ASN A 2 -32.97 9.04 -22.44
CA ASN A 2 -32.21 8.31 -21.47
C ASN A 2 -30.76 8.77 -21.48
N MET A 3 -30.42 9.55 -20.49
CA MET A 3 -29.01 9.71 -20.19
C MET A 3 -28.53 8.38 -19.58
N ALA A 4 -27.79 7.63 -20.37
CA ALA A 4 -27.10 6.46 -19.86
C ALA A 4 -26.18 6.93 -18.72
N THR A 5 -26.57 6.64 -17.50
CA THR A 5 -25.71 6.83 -16.34
C THR A 5 -24.54 5.88 -16.47
N THR A 6 -23.38 6.42 -16.81
CA THR A 6 -22.12 5.67 -16.69
C THR A 6 -22.01 5.23 -15.22
N PRO A 7 -21.87 3.91 -14.94
CA PRO A 7 -21.70 3.49 -13.57
C PRO A 7 -20.48 4.21 -12.98
N THR A 8 -20.71 4.98 -11.93
CA THR A 8 -19.64 5.64 -11.20
C THR A 8 -18.93 4.59 -10.38
N SER A 9 -17.65 4.37 -10.65
CA SER A 9 -16.84 3.52 -9.78
C SER A 9 -16.73 4.13 -8.40
N THR A 10 -16.89 3.32 -7.38
CA THR A 10 -16.79 3.74 -5.99
C THR A 10 -15.40 3.43 -5.47
N LEU A 11 -14.69 4.46 -5.04
CA LEU A 11 -13.44 4.32 -4.31
C LEU A 11 -13.74 4.48 -2.83
N VAL A 12 -13.39 3.47 -2.04
CA VAL A 12 -13.46 3.53 -0.58
C VAL A 12 -12.04 3.62 -0.02
N ALA A 13 -11.79 4.65 0.78
CA ALA A 13 -10.55 4.82 1.50
C ALA A 13 -10.80 4.67 3.00
N ARG A 14 -9.99 3.87 3.67
CA ARG A 14 -10.00 3.72 5.13
C ARG A 14 -8.64 4.10 5.67
N ARG A 15 -8.63 4.72 6.84
CA ARG A 15 -7.42 5.08 7.57
C ARG A 15 -7.44 4.49 8.96
N ALA A 16 -6.26 4.13 9.45
CA ALA A 16 -6.10 3.61 10.79
C ALA A 16 -4.73 3.99 11.35
N HIS A 17 -4.62 3.95 12.66
CA HIS A 17 -3.38 4.21 13.36
C HIS A 17 -3.31 3.31 14.59
N THR A 18 -2.10 2.84 14.92
CA THR A 18 -1.84 2.11 16.16
C THR A 18 -0.53 2.58 16.77
N GLN A 19 -0.48 2.59 18.10
CA GLN A 19 0.73 2.81 18.90
C GLN A 19 1.28 1.50 19.47
N GLU A 20 0.71 0.36 19.13
CA GLU A 20 1.13 -0.95 19.62
C GLU A 20 2.60 -1.21 19.29
N PRO A 21 3.47 -1.41 20.30
CA PRO A 21 4.90 -1.60 20.06
C PRO A 21 5.25 -2.96 19.47
N ASP A 22 4.42 -3.98 19.66
CA ASP A 22 4.64 -5.30 19.06
C ASP A 22 4.24 -5.29 17.59
N ALA A 23 5.18 -5.57 16.71
CA ALA A 23 4.96 -5.50 15.26
C ALA A 23 3.80 -6.39 14.78
N ALA A 24 3.71 -7.61 15.29
CA ALA A 24 2.66 -8.55 14.88
C ALA A 24 1.27 -8.07 15.30
N ARG A 25 1.14 -7.55 16.52
CA ARG A 25 -0.12 -7.00 17.03
C ARG A 25 -0.48 -5.72 16.30
N ALA A 26 0.48 -4.82 16.10
CA ALA A 26 0.28 -3.57 15.39
C ALA A 26 -0.28 -3.81 13.98
N VAL A 27 0.33 -4.71 13.24
CA VAL A 27 -0.11 -5.05 11.88
C VAL A 27 -1.49 -5.72 11.89
N ALA A 28 -1.76 -6.59 12.86
CA ALA A 28 -3.07 -7.25 12.98
C ALA A 28 -4.19 -6.24 13.27
N GLU A 29 -3.96 -5.29 14.19
CA GLU A 29 -4.92 -4.22 14.49
C GLU A 29 -5.20 -3.36 13.26
N LEU A 30 -4.15 -2.93 12.56
CA LEU A 30 -4.31 -2.12 11.35
C LEU A 30 -5.03 -2.87 10.24
N ALA A 31 -4.67 -4.12 10.00
CA ALA A 31 -5.29 -4.92 8.95
C ALA A 31 -6.80 -5.07 9.18
N ALA A 32 -7.22 -5.22 10.43
CA ALA A 32 -8.63 -5.31 10.80
C ALA A 32 -9.35 -3.96 10.58
N GLU A 33 -8.81 -2.86 11.08
CA GLU A 33 -9.43 -1.53 10.93
C GLU A 33 -9.47 -1.06 9.48
N LEU A 34 -8.45 -1.36 8.72
CA LEU A 34 -8.36 -1.01 7.30
C LEU A 34 -9.20 -1.92 6.40
N GLU A 35 -9.79 -2.98 6.94
CA GLU A 35 -10.42 -4.03 6.13
C GLU A 35 -9.50 -4.49 5.00
N ALA A 36 -8.23 -4.70 5.32
CA ALA A 36 -7.17 -4.96 4.35
C ALA A 36 -7.42 -6.18 3.48
N LYS A 37 -8.16 -7.15 4.00
CA LYS A 37 -8.52 -8.39 3.30
C LYS A 37 -9.22 -8.14 1.96
N ASP A 38 -10.07 -7.11 1.91
CA ASP A 38 -10.89 -6.80 0.75
C ASP A 38 -10.37 -5.58 -0.03
N ALA A 39 -9.24 -5.02 0.39
CA ALA A 39 -8.69 -3.83 -0.23
C ALA A 39 -8.00 -4.13 -1.57
N SER A 40 -8.00 -3.15 -2.46
CA SER A 40 -7.19 -3.17 -3.68
C SER A 40 -5.71 -2.99 -3.37
N GLY A 41 -5.39 -2.27 -2.30
CA GLY A 41 -4.05 -2.10 -1.81
C GLY A 41 -4.00 -1.31 -0.51
N VAL A 42 -2.85 -1.38 0.15
CA VAL A 42 -2.59 -0.78 1.45
C VAL A 42 -1.28 0.00 1.42
N LEU A 43 -1.28 1.17 2.04
CA LEU A 43 -0.08 1.99 2.29
C LEU A 43 0.16 2.04 3.79
N LEU A 44 1.40 1.79 4.22
CA LEU A 44 1.79 1.85 5.63
C LEU A 44 2.97 2.79 5.83
N PHE A 45 2.86 3.65 6.82
CA PHE A 45 3.94 4.52 7.31
C PHE A 45 4.28 4.09 8.73
N CYS A 46 5.46 3.52 8.89
CA CYS A 46 5.86 2.84 10.12
C CYS A 46 6.94 3.63 10.85
N SER A 47 6.85 3.67 12.18
CA SER A 47 7.95 4.21 13.00
C SER A 47 9.24 3.43 12.77
N GLY A 48 10.35 4.14 12.73
CA GLY A 48 11.67 3.53 12.69
C GLY A 48 12.07 2.76 13.95
N GLU A 49 11.25 2.82 15.00
CA GLU A 49 11.47 2.07 16.24
C GLU A 49 11.19 0.56 16.10
N TYR A 50 10.36 0.19 15.12
CA TYR A 50 10.13 -1.23 14.85
C TYR A 50 11.36 -1.87 14.22
N ALA A 51 11.69 -3.09 14.66
CA ALA A 51 12.68 -3.91 13.96
C ALA A 51 12.14 -4.32 12.60
N LEU A 52 12.88 -4.05 11.53
CA LEU A 52 12.41 -4.22 10.15
C LEU A 52 12.09 -5.67 9.79
N GLY A 53 12.90 -6.63 10.27
CA GLY A 53 12.67 -8.04 10.01
C GLY A 53 11.32 -8.54 10.54
N PRO A 54 11.05 -8.41 11.84
CA PRO A 54 9.75 -8.76 12.42
C PRO A 54 8.58 -8.00 11.82
N LEU A 55 8.74 -6.71 11.53
CA LEU A 55 7.70 -5.90 10.92
C LEU A 55 7.38 -6.38 9.51
N GLY A 56 8.38 -6.60 8.67
CA GLY A 56 8.20 -7.11 7.32
C GLY A 56 7.54 -8.49 7.31
N ALA A 57 7.95 -9.37 8.22
CA ALA A 57 7.36 -10.70 8.36
C ALA A 57 5.88 -10.61 8.78
N ALA A 58 5.54 -9.72 9.71
CA ALA A 58 4.16 -9.50 10.16
C ALA A 58 3.28 -8.99 9.00
N ILE A 59 3.76 -8.02 8.24
CA ILE A 59 3.05 -7.49 7.07
C ILE A 59 2.81 -8.60 6.05
N ALA A 60 3.84 -9.37 5.70
CA ALA A 60 3.74 -10.43 4.70
C ALA A 60 2.76 -11.54 5.09
N ARG A 61 2.68 -11.86 6.37
CA ARG A 61 1.74 -12.88 6.87
C ARG A 61 0.31 -12.40 6.96
N THR A 62 0.10 -11.14 7.30
CA THR A 62 -1.22 -10.62 7.67
C THR A 62 -1.93 -9.93 6.51
N ILE A 63 -1.19 -9.18 5.67
CA ILE A 63 -1.75 -8.42 4.56
C ILE A 63 -1.43 -9.14 3.26
N ARG A 64 -2.44 -9.73 2.64
CA ARG A 64 -2.30 -10.53 1.42
C ARG A 64 -2.61 -9.77 0.13
N VAL A 65 -3.06 -8.54 0.25
CA VAL A 65 -3.26 -7.64 -0.88
C VAL A 65 -1.97 -6.85 -1.15
N PRO A 66 -1.84 -6.17 -2.30
CA PRO A 66 -0.67 -5.34 -2.56
C PRO A 66 -0.45 -4.31 -1.46
N VAL A 67 0.76 -4.22 -0.94
CA VAL A 67 1.12 -3.30 0.14
C VAL A 67 2.42 -2.58 -0.20
N ALA A 68 2.43 -1.27 0.03
CA ALA A 68 3.64 -0.47 0.04
C ALA A 68 3.83 0.09 1.44
N ALA A 69 5.02 -0.11 2.00
CA ALA A 69 5.34 0.35 3.35
C ALA A 69 6.69 1.06 3.36
N CYS A 70 6.80 2.06 4.20
CA CYS A 70 8.08 2.72 4.46
C CYS A 70 8.19 3.10 5.94
N THR A 71 9.42 3.31 6.38
CA THR A 71 9.66 3.91 7.70
C THR A 71 9.58 5.43 7.59
N ALA A 72 9.13 6.07 8.66
CA ALA A 72 9.00 7.51 8.75
C ALA A 72 9.40 7.98 10.16
N ALA A 73 9.96 9.19 10.24
CA ALA A 73 10.31 9.81 11.53
C ALA A 73 9.06 10.26 12.30
N GLY A 74 7.97 10.49 11.61
CA GLY A 74 6.66 10.82 12.15
C GLY A 74 5.64 10.72 11.03
N GLN A 75 4.38 10.57 11.37
CA GLN A 75 3.31 10.38 10.41
C GLN A 75 2.09 11.23 10.75
N LEU A 76 1.32 11.56 9.72
CA LEU A 76 0.00 12.17 9.88
C LEU A 76 -1.04 11.04 9.90
N GLY A 77 -1.68 10.87 11.04
CA GLY A 77 -2.72 9.87 11.22
C GLY A 77 -4.09 10.51 11.44
N PRO A 78 -5.10 9.70 11.79
CA PRO A 78 -6.44 10.20 12.06
C PRO A 78 -6.51 11.25 13.18
N ASN A 79 -5.57 11.20 14.11
CA ASN A 79 -5.50 12.09 15.28
C ASN A 79 -4.51 13.26 15.10
N GLY A 80 -3.97 13.45 13.89
CA GLY A 80 -2.99 14.48 13.59
C GLY A 80 -1.58 13.94 13.44
N PHE A 81 -0.59 14.76 13.79
CA PHE A 81 0.82 14.36 13.71
C PHE A 81 1.21 13.52 14.93
N GLU A 82 1.78 12.37 14.66
CA GLU A 82 2.15 11.41 15.69
C GLU A 82 3.57 10.86 15.49
N HIS A 83 4.23 10.54 16.58
CA HIS A 83 5.49 9.81 16.62
C HIS A 83 5.24 8.39 17.10
N GLY A 84 5.99 7.45 16.58
CA GLY A 84 5.83 6.04 16.93
C GLY A 84 4.62 5.41 16.26
N GLY A 85 4.49 4.11 16.38
CA GLY A 85 3.37 3.37 15.81
C GLY A 85 3.38 3.25 14.30
N ILE A 86 2.23 2.91 13.76
CA ILE A 86 2.00 2.74 12.31
C ILE A 86 0.73 3.46 11.92
N THR A 87 0.80 4.26 10.86
CA THR A 87 -0.38 4.82 10.20
C THR A 87 -0.60 4.11 8.88
N GLY A 88 -1.83 3.73 8.61
CA GLY A 88 -2.20 3.00 7.40
C GLY A 88 -3.36 3.61 6.65
N LEU A 89 -3.38 3.34 5.36
CA LEU A 89 -4.45 3.69 4.43
C LEU A 89 -4.76 2.47 3.57
N SER A 90 -6.01 2.10 3.45
CA SER A 90 -6.46 1.14 2.45
C SER A 90 -7.31 1.82 1.38
N LEU A 91 -7.14 1.37 0.16
CA LEU A 91 -7.92 1.81 -0.98
C LEU A 91 -8.63 0.59 -1.57
N THR A 92 -9.93 0.71 -1.78
CA THR A 92 -10.76 -0.37 -2.31
C THR A 92 -11.62 0.14 -3.46
N SER A 93 -11.44 -0.44 -4.63
CA SER A 93 -12.26 -0.15 -5.80
C SER A 93 -12.09 -1.28 -6.82
N THR A 94 -13.14 -1.61 -7.53
CA THR A 94 -13.08 -2.56 -8.65
C THR A 94 -12.28 -2.03 -9.84
N ASP A 95 -12.08 -0.71 -9.91
CA ASP A 95 -11.35 -0.06 -11.00
C ASP A 95 -9.90 0.30 -10.64
N LEU A 96 -9.48 -0.06 -9.41
CA LEU A 96 -8.13 0.22 -8.93
C LEU A 96 -7.33 -1.07 -8.82
N GLU A 97 -6.17 -1.06 -9.46
CA GLU A 97 -5.15 -2.08 -9.26
C GLU A 97 -3.86 -1.40 -8.78
N MET A 98 -3.34 -1.86 -7.64
CA MET A 98 -2.10 -1.35 -7.08
C MET A 98 -0.96 -2.34 -7.33
N ARG A 99 0.18 -1.82 -7.81
CA ARG A 99 1.38 -2.60 -8.08
C ARG A 99 2.58 -1.93 -7.41
N PRO A 100 2.88 -2.28 -6.17
CA PRO A 100 4.04 -1.74 -5.47
C PRO A 100 5.34 -2.19 -6.13
N HIS A 101 6.31 -1.27 -6.20
CA HIS A 101 7.64 -1.54 -6.70
C HIS A 101 8.67 -0.99 -5.72
N LEU A 102 9.76 -1.72 -5.55
CA LEU A 102 10.88 -1.26 -4.75
C LEU A 102 12.00 -0.75 -5.66
N LEU A 103 12.41 0.50 -5.44
CA LEU A 103 13.62 1.06 -6.02
C LEU A 103 14.73 1.03 -4.97
N SER A 104 15.77 0.27 -5.25
CA SER A 104 16.94 0.13 -4.36
C SER A 104 18.21 0.00 -5.18
N PRO A 105 19.30 0.62 -4.75
CA PRO A 105 19.44 1.56 -3.62
C PRO A 105 18.92 2.97 -3.94
N LEU A 106 18.64 3.76 -2.92
CA LEU A 106 18.21 5.17 -3.08
C LEU A 106 19.34 6.08 -3.61
N THR A 107 20.56 5.56 -3.70
CA THR A 107 21.70 6.24 -4.28
C THR A 107 21.72 6.24 -5.81
N LEU A 108 20.70 5.65 -6.45
CA LEU A 108 20.55 5.71 -7.90
C LEU A 108 20.44 7.16 -8.37
N GLY A 109 21.15 7.49 -9.45
CA GLY A 109 21.00 8.78 -10.10
C GLY A 109 19.58 8.98 -10.63
N GLN A 110 19.13 10.22 -10.73
CA GLN A 110 17.79 10.57 -11.16
C GLN A 110 17.41 9.91 -12.51
N SER A 111 18.33 9.90 -13.48
CA SER A 111 18.09 9.29 -14.78
C SER A 111 17.86 7.79 -14.72
N GLN A 112 18.59 7.09 -13.86
CA GLN A 112 18.40 5.64 -13.64
C GLN A 112 17.07 5.35 -12.96
N ALA A 113 16.71 6.12 -11.94
CA ALA A 113 15.44 5.97 -11.24
C ALA A 113 14.26 6.18 -12.20
N VAL A 114 14.32 7.19 -13.04
CA VAL A 114 13.28 7.46 -14.06
C VAL A 114 13.20 6.33 -15.08
N SER A 115 14.33 5.80 -15.54
CA SER A 115 14.35 4.68 -16.50
C SER A 115 13.72 3.41 -15.91
N ILE A 116 14.05 3.08 -14.66
CA ILE A 116 13.47 1.93 -13.95
C ILE A 116 11.96 2.12 -13.77
N ALA A 117 11.54 3.29 -13.33
CA ALA A 117 10.13 3.60 -13.11
C ALA A 117 9.32 3.50 -14.41
N ARG A 118 9.87 3.99 -15.52
CA ARG A 118 9.23 3.88 -16.85
C ARG A 118 9.10 2.43 -17.31
N GLU A 119 10.13 1.62 -17.08
CA GLU A 119 10.08 0.20 -17.45
C GLU A 119 9.04 -0.55 -16.62
N GLN A 120 8.98 -0.29 -15.33
CA GLN A 120 7.96 -0.89 -14.46
C GLN A 120 6.56 -0.48 -14.87
N ALA A 121 6.36 0.80 -15.21
CA ALA A 121 5.07 1.30 -15.70
C ALA A 121 4.66 0.63 -17.01
N ARG A 122 5.59 0.45 -17.94
CA ARG A 122 5.33 -0.26 -19.21
C ARG A 122 4.93 -1.71 -18.98
N ARG A 123 5.62 -2.43 -18.09
CA ARG A 123 5.29 -3.81 -17.73
C ARG A 123 3.92 -3.92 -17.09
N ALA A 124 3.59 -3.00 -16.20
CA ALA A 124 2.28 -2.95 -15.57
C ALA A 124 1.16 -2.70 -16.60
N ALA A 125 1.37 -1.76 -17.53
CA ALA A 125 0.42 -1.49 -18.61
C ALA A 125 0.24 -2.68 -19.57
N ALA A 126 1.34 -3.34 -19.94
CA ALA A 126 1.30 -4.53 -20.80
C ALA A 126 0.54 -5.69 -20.14
N SER A 127 0.73 -5.92 -18.84
CA SER A 127 0.01 -6.98 -18.12
C SER A 127 -1.49 -6.73 -17.99
N ARG A 128 -1.93 -5.47 -18.04
CA ARG A 128 -3.34 -5.10 -18.07
C ARG A 128 -4.03 -5.45 -19.40
N GLN A 129 -3.27 -5.44 -20.48
CA GLN A 129 -3.78 -5.73 -21.82
C GLN A 129 -3.88 -7.23 -22.09
N SER A 130 -3.29 -8.06 -21.25
CA SER A 130 -3.29 -9.52 -21.38
C SER A 130 -4.07 -10.15 -20.24
N PRO A 131 -5.30 -10.65 -20.46
CA PRO A 131 -6.07 -11.34 -19.40
C PRO A 131 -5.33 -12.53 -18.79
N GLU A 132 -4.51 -13.20 -19.56
CA GLU A 132 -3.72 -14.36 -19.13
C GLU A 132 -2.61 -13.98 -18.14
N ALA A 133 -2.01 -12.80 -18.30
CA ALA A 133 -0.99 -12.30 -17.40
C ALA A 133 -1.55 -11.89 -16.03
N VAL A 134 -2.84 -11.60 -15.93
CA VAL A 134 -3.53 -11.24 -14.68
C VAL A 134 -3.83 -12.49 -13.85
N LEU A 135 -3.95 -13.65 -14.47
CA LEU A 135 -4.23 -14.93 -13.80
C LEU A 135 -2.96 -15.71 -13.43
N ALA A 136 -1.85 -15.31 -13.94
CA ALA A 136 -0.55 -15.88 -13.59
C ALA A 136 0.04 -15.18 -12.37
#